data_c80f60ef20ac584c83cdbfe8286adc0f
#
_entry.id   c80f60ef20ac584c83cdbfe8286adc0f
#
_cell.length_a   1.000
_cell.length_b   1.000
_cell.length_c   1.000
_cell.angle_alpha   90.00
_cell.angle_beta   90.00
_cell.angle_gamma   90.00
#
_symmetry.space_group_name_H-M   'P 1'
#
loop_
_entity.id
_entity.type
_entity.pdbx_description
1 polymer ?
#
loop_
_entity_poly.entity_id
_entity_poly.type
_entity_poly.pdbx_seq_one_letter_code
_entity_poly.pdbx_strand_id
1 'polypeptide(L)'
;MKIATDWLEFCASEMISAGLFFGHGTDNAHDEAAWMLLHVMGAPLDGSFTQWDRLISISEQNELEHILARRIDERCPLAYLTGGARFCGLDFIVTPDVLIPRSPLAELIPDQFSPWLDIQADGRVLDMCTGGACIAIAMAVFIPDVIVDAVDISSAALEVAARNVEKHGVGGQVNLVKSDLFTGLDNTKYDLIVSNPPYVSGGVFANLPPEYMAEPSAGLVCGEDGLDIVLKILDASPEYLKENGLLIVEVGESAEALVELLPQTPFL
;
A
#
# COMPACT_ATOMS: atom_id res chain seq x y z
N MET A 1 -11.60 -36.01 -4.23
CA MET A 1 -11.73 -34.54 -4.38
C MET A 1 -11.60 -33.94 -2.99
N LYS A 2 -10.78 -32.93 -2.83
CA LYS A 2 -10.58 -32.21 -1.55
C LYS A 2 -11.57 -31.04 -1.47
N ILE A 3 -12.02 -30.70 -0.27
CA ILE A 3 -12.82 -29.50 -0.01
C ILE A 3 -11.92 -28.25 0.15
N ALA A 4 -12.52 -27.06 0.18
CA ALA A 4 -11.76 -25.81 0.29
C ALA A 4 -10.87 -25.77 1.53
N THR A 5 -11.35 -26.25 2.69
CA THR A 5 -10.55 -26.34 3.91
C THR A 5 -9.32 -27.24 3.74
N ASP A 6 -9.45 -28.39 3.06
CA ASP A 6 -8.29 -29.29 2.83
C ASP A 6 -7.23 -28.61 1.95
N TRP A 7 -7.65 -27.78 0.99
CA TRP A 7 -6.74 -27.03 0.14
C TRP A 7 -6.09 -25.87 0.88
N LEU A 8 -6.84 -25.19 1.76
CA LEU A 8 -6.28 -24.15 2.61
C LEU A 8 -5.11 -24.68 3.45
N GLU A 9 -5.37 -25.78 4.17
CA GLU A 9 -4.33 -26.40 5.01
C GLU A 9 -3.13 -26.90 4.18
N PHE A 10 -3.39 -27.46 3.00
CA PHE A 10 -2.34 -27.89 2.08
C PHE A 10 -1.50 -26.71 1.62
N CYS A 11 -2.10 -25.64 1.08
CA CYS A 11 -1.36 -24.47 0.61
C CYS A 11 -0.57 -23.81 1.73
N ALA A 12 -1.17 -23.63 2.91
CA ALA A 12 -0.49 -23.06 4.07
C ALA A 12 0.73 -23.90 4.49
N SER A 13 0.58 -25.24 4.56
CA SER A 13 1.67 -26.16 4.90
C SER A 13 2.82 -26.10 3.91
N GLU A 14 2.52 -26.06 2.59
CA GLU A 14 3.54 -25.95 1.55
C GLU A 14 4.32 -24.63 1.64
N MET A 15 3.62 -23.50 1.84
CA MET A 15 4.23 -22.18 2.01
C MET A 15 5.12 -22.10 3.26
N ILE A 16 4.66 -22.66 4.39
CA ILE A 16 5.47 -22.76 5.62
C ILE A 16 6.72 -23.62 5.38
N SER A 17 6.55 -24.80 4.75
CA SER A 17 7.66 -25.73 4.47
C SER A 17 8.71 -25.13 3.53
N ALA A 18 8.28 -24.27 2.60
CA ALA A 18 9.15 -23.53 1.71
C ALA A 18 9.84 -22.32 2.38
N GLY A 19 9.51 -22.00 3.62
CA GLY A 19 10.08 -20.88 4.37
C GLY A 19 9.78 -19.54 3.70
N LEU A 20 8.53 -19.34 3.25
CA LEU A 20 8.12 -18.08 2.65
C LEU A 20 8.03 -16.98 3.72
N PHE A 21 8.31 -15.75 3.29
CA PHE A 21 8.04 -14.57 4.09
C PHE A 21 6.62 -14.03 3.78
N PHE A 22 5.90 -13.65 4.83
CA PHE A 22 4.59 -13.02 4.78
C PHE A 22 4.73 -11.56 5.23
N GLY A 23 3.89 -10.66 4.77
CA GLY A 23 3.98 -9.20 5.05
C GLY A 23 3.62 -8.35 3.83
N HIS A 24 3.14 -9.01 2.75
CA HIS A 24 2.69 -8.36 1.52
C HIS A 24 1.16 -8.43 1.40
N GLY A 25 0.47 -8.01 2.47
CA GLY A 25 -1.01 -8.00 2.57
C GLY A 25 -1.57 -9.04 3.53
N THR A 26 -0.76 -9.99 4.00
CA THR A 26 -1.08 -10.96 5.05
C THR A 26 0.13 -11.16 5.95
N ASP A 27 -0.09 -11.61 7.19
CA ASP A 27 0.98 -11.80 8.18
C ASP A 27 1.33 -13.28 8.39
N ASN A 28 0.60 -14.19 7.74
CA ASN A 28 0.77 -15.61 7.94
C ASN A 28 0.29 -16.46 6.76
N ALA A 29 0.72 -17.71 6.72
CA ALA A 29 0.44 -18.65 5.64
C ALA A 29 -1.05 -18.99 5.50
N HIS A 30 -1.81 -19.06 6.60
CA HIS A 30 -3.22 -19.45 6.55
C HIS A 30 -4.08 -18.36 5.90
N ASP A 31 -3.85 -17.11 6.26
CA ASP A 31 -4.56 -15.98 5.67
C ASP A 31 -4.19 -15.81 4.19
N GLU A 32 -2.91 -16.04 3.83
CA GLU A 32 -2.49 -16.00 2.43
C GLU A 32 -3.08 -17.16 1.62
N ALA A 33 -3.15 -18.37 2.19
CA ALA A 33 -3.82 -19.52 1.57
C ALA A 33 -5.33 -19.28 1.42
N ALA A 34 -5.97 -18.68 2.42
CA ALA A 34 -7.38 -18.30 2.33
C ALA A 34 -7.61 -17.30 1.20
N TRP A 35 -6.78 -16.26 1.11
CA TRP A 35 -6.85 -15.29 0.01
C TRP A 35 -6.68 -15.96 -1.36
N MET A 36 -5.67 -16.83 -1.51
CA MET A 36 -5.44 -17.59 -2.74
C MET A 36 -6.68 -18.41 -3.15
N LEU A 37 -7.28 -19.12 -2.20
CA LEU A 37 -8.49 -19.89 -2.45
C LEU A 37 -9.67 -18.99 -2.85
N LEU A 38 -9.93 -17.94 -2.11
CA LEU A 38 -11.02 -17.00 -2.38
C LEU A 38 -10.88 -16.37 -3.77
N HIS A 39 -9.65 -16.00 -4.15
CA HIS A 39 -9.35 -15.50 -5.49
C HIS A 39 -9.73 -16.52 -6.58
N VAL A 40 -9.25 -17.75 -6.48
CA VAL A 40 -9.52 -18.80 -7.47
C VAL A 40 -11.00 -19.17 -7.53
N MET A 41 -11.69 -19.14 -6.41
CA MET A 41 -13.13 -19.39 -6.32
C MET A 41 -13.99 -18.20 -6.78
N GLY A 42 -13.40 -17.04 -7.08
CA GLY A 42 -14.14 -15.80 -7.35
C GLY A 42 -15.00 -15.33 -6.16
N ALA A 43 -14.58 -15.64 -4.95
CA ALA A 43 -15.29 -15.33 -3.72
C ALA A 43 -14.79 -14.01 -3.11
N PRO A 44 -15.63 -13.30 -2.33
CA PRO A 44 -15.24 -12.04 -1.72
C PRO A 44 -14.18 -12.22 -0.62
N LEU A 45 -13.29 -11.24 -0.52
CA LEU A 45 -12.24 -11.18 0.51
C LEU A 45 -12.68 -10.46 1.80
N ASP A 46 -13.96 -10.16 1.94
CA ASP A 46 -14.53 -9.33 3.03
C ASP A 46 -14.91 -10.11 4.29
N GLY A 47 -14.56 -11.40 4.34
CA GLY A 47 -14.91 -12.30 5.44
C GLY A 47 -16.33 -12.88 5.37
N SER A 48 -17.11 -12.56 4.35
CA SER A 48 -18.48 -13.05 4.21
C SER A 48 -18.58 -14.48 3.65
N PHE A 49 -17.48 -15.05 3.14
CA PHE A 49 -17.47 -16.38 2.59
C PHE A 49 -17.60 -17.45 3.68
N THR A 50 -18.55 -18.38 3.50
CA THR A 50 -18.87 -19.42 4.51
C THR A 50 -18.80 -20.85 3.96
N GLN A 51 -18.61 -21.05 2.64
CA GLN A 51 -18.68 -22.36 2.00
C GLN A 51 -17.34 -23.10 1.98
N TRP A 52 -16.67 -23.19 3.12
CA TRP A 52 -15.35 -23.83 3.25
C TRP A 52 -15.37 -25.36 3.11
N ASP A 53 -16.55 -25.98 3.18
CA ASP A 53 -16.80 -27.40 2.92
C ASP A 53 -17.10 -27.71 1.43
N ARG A 54 -17.12 -26.69 0.56
CA ARG A 54 -17.31 -26.83 -0.89
C ARG A 54 -16.18 -27.64 -1.51
N LEU A 55 -16.54 -28.56 -2.40
CA LEU A 55 -15.57 -29.28 -3.23
C LEU A 55 -14.93 -28.33 -4.24
N ILE A 56 -13.61 -28.41 -4.35
CA ILE A 56 -12.82 -27.65 -5.33
C ILE A 56 -12.83 -28.42 -6.66
N SER A 57 -13.23 -27.75 -7.73
CA SER A 57 -13.25 -28.32 -9.09
C SER A 57 -11.83 -28.57 -9.61
N ILE A 58 -11.67 -29.41 -10.63
CA ILE A 58 -10.38 -29.71 -11.25
C ILE A 58 -9.73 -28.42 -11.82
N SER A 59 -10.52 -27.53 -12.40
CA SER A 59 -9.99 -26.26 -12.91
C SER A 59 -9.44 -25.37 -11.82
N GLU A 60 -10.16 -25.27 -10.70
CA GLU A 60 -9.71 -24.49 -9.51
C GLU A 60 -8.49 -25.13 -8.87
N GLN A 61 -8.40 -26.47 -8.80
CA GLN A 61 -7.21 -27.16 -8.31
C GLN A 61 -5.97 -26.83 -9.16
N ASN A 62 -6.09 -26.90 -10.47
CA ASN A 62 -5.00 -26.58 -11.38
C ASN A 62 -4.52 -25.11 -11.21
N GLU A 63 -5.45 -24.20 -11.02
CA GLU A 63 -5.13 -22.77 -10.79
C GLU A 63 -4.47 -22.56 -9.44
N LEU A 64 -4.96 -23.19 -8.37
CA LEU A 64 -4.33 -23.15 -7.05
C LEU A 64 -2.90 -23.68 -7.09
N GLU A 65 -2.69 -24.85 -7.73
CA GLU A 65 -1.36 -25.44 -7.89
C GLU A 65 -0.43 -24.52 -8.68
N HIS A 66 -0.94 -23.86 -9.73
CA HIS A 66 -0.16 -22.94 -10.53
C HIS A 66 0.27 -21.69 -9.73
N ILE A 67 -0.68 -21.05 -9.02
CA ILE A 67 -0.38 -19.88 -8.18
C ILE A 67 0.57 -20.26 -7.04
N LEU A 68 0.33 -21.38 -6.37
CA LEU A 68 1.17 -21.86 -5.27
C LEU A 68 2.60 -22.15 -5.74
N ALA A 69 2.78 -22.81 -6.89
CA ALA A 69 4.10 -23.08 -7.45
C ALA A 69 4.85 -21.77 -7.73
N ARG A 70 4.22 -20.80 -8.36
CA ARG A 70 4.82 -19.48 -8.61
C ARG A 70 5.15 -18.73 -7.33
N ARG A 71 4.26 -18.79 -6.33
CA ARG A 71 4.49 -18.18 -5.01
C ARG A 71 5.73 -18.76 -4.33
N ILE A 72 5.95 -20.08 -4.43
CA ILE A 72 7.08 -20.78 -3.83
C ILE A 72 8.35 -20.62 -4.65
N ASP A 73 8.29 -20.90 -5.96
CA ASP A 73 9.50 -21.02 -6.81
C ASP A 73 10.06 -19.62 -7.18
N GLU A 74 9.16 -18.67 -7.50
CA GLU A 74 9.52 -17.32 -7.90
C GLU A 74 9.64 -16.36 -6.70
N ARG A 75 9.20 -16.76 -5.51
CA ARG A 75 9.06 -15.86 -4.34
C ARG A 75 8.20 -14.63 -4.61
N CYS A 76 7.32 -14.73 -5.59
CA CYS A 76 6.44 -13.63 -6.00
C CYS A 76 5.31 -13.44 -4.98
N PRO A 77 5.11 -12.25 -4.41
CA PRO A 77 3.99 -11.96 -3.52
C PRO A 77 2.63 -12.31 -4.14
N LEU A 78 1.71 -12.88 -3.34
CA LEU A 78 0.40 -13.29 -3.81
C LEU A 78 -0.39 -12.14 -4.45
N ALA A 79 -0.24 -10.92 -3.92
CA ALA A 79 -0.87 -9.72 -4.47
C ALA A 79 -0.57 -9.51 -5.96
N TYR A 80 0.67 -9.75 -6.39
CA TYR A 80 1.04 -9.64 -7.81
C TYR A 80 0.55 -10.83 -8.63
N LEU A 81 0.47 -12.02 -8.05
CA LEU A 81 -0.04 -13.21 -8.73
C LEU A 81 -1.55 -13.11 -8.98
N THR A 82 -2.29 -12.49 -8.06
CA THR A 82 -3.73 -12.26 -8.16
C THR A 82 -4.08 -10.92 -8.81
N GLY A 83 -3.12 -10.02 -8.94
CA GLY A 83 -3.32 -8.67 -9.47
C GLY A 83 -4.12 -7.74 -8.56
N GLY A 84 -4.24 -8.06 -7.28
CA GLY A 84 -5.06 -7.31 -6.33
C GLY A 84 -4.49 -7.29 -4.91
N ALA A 85 -4.85 -6.26 -4.14
CA ALA A 85 -4.55 -6.13 -2.72
C ALA A 85 -5.68 -5.38 -2.01
N ARG A 86 -5.78 -5.49 -0.69
CA ARG A 86 -6.74 -4.73 0.12
C ARG A 86 -6.04 -3.67 0.96
N PHE A 87 -6.70 -2.51 1.08
CA PHE A 87 -6.26 -1.42 1.93
C PHE A 87 -7.50 -0.64 2.43
N CYS A 88 -7.59 -0.34 3.71
CA CYS A 88 -8.77 0.31 4.33
C CYS A 88 -10.10 -0.38 3.96
N GLY A 89 -10.12 -1.71 3.82
CA GLY A 89 -11.32 -2.44 3.40
C GLY A 89 -11.69 -2.32 1.91
N LEU A 90 -10.91 -1.58 1.12
CA LEU A 90 -11.08 -1.38 -0.32
C LEU A 90 -10.17 -2.31 -1.12
N ASP A 91 -10.60 -2.73 -2.32
CA ASP A 91 -9.85 -3.64 -3.19
C ASP A 91 -9.13 -2.86 -4.30
N PHE A 92 -7.80 -2.95 -4.35
CA PHE A 92 -6.94 -2.24 -5.30
C PHE A 92 -6.34 -3.18 -6.33
N ILE A 93 -6.15 -2.66 -7.54
CA ILE A 93 -5.34 -3.29 -8.58
C ILE A 93 -3.88 -3.02 -8.22
N VAL A 94 -3.05 -4.07 -8.25
CA VAL A 94 -1.61 -3.95 -8.07
C VAL A 94 -0.86 -4.67 -9.17
N THR A 95 0.29 -4.12 -9.55
CA THR A 95 1.26 -4.70 -10.49
C THR A 95 2.66 -4.51 -9.91
N PRO A 96 3.71 -5.16 -10.46
CA PRO A 96 5.09 -4.91 -10.03
C PRO A 96 5.59 -3.46 -10.20
N ASP A 97 4.76 -2.57 -10.76
CA ASP A 97 5.08 -1.14 -10.90
C ASP A 97 4.74 -0.32 -9.65
N VAL A 98 4.01 -0.90 -8.69
CA VAL A 98 3.58 -0.22 -7.45
C VAL A 98 3.87 -1.06 -6.21
N LEU A 99 4.13 -0.40 -5.09
CA LEU A 99 4.23 -1.07 -3.79
C LEU A 99 2.89 -1.74 -3.43
N ILE A 100 2.94 -2.92 -2.84
CA ILE A 100 1.74 -3.57 -2.30
C ILE A 100 1.25 -2.78 -1.08
N PRO A 101 -0.01 -2.32 -1.06
CA PRO A 101 -0.56 -1.50 0.02
C PRO A 101 -0.47 -2.17 1.39
N ARG A 102 0.22 -1.55 2.36
CA ARG A 102 0.40 -2.04 3.74
C ARG A 102 0.72 -0.94 4.75
N SER A 103 0.49 0.34 4.39
CA SER A 103 0.77 1.48 5.24
C SER A 103 -0.11 1.49 6.50
N PRO A 104 0.44 1.77 7.71
CA PRO A 104 -0.34 2.00 8.93
C PRO A 104 -1.23 3.25 8.87
N LEU A 105 -1.06 4.12 7.88
CA LEU A 105 -2.01 5.22 7.61
C LEU A 105 -3.45 4.70 7.42
N ALA A 106 -3.63 3.42 7.07
CA ALA A 106 -4.94 2.75 7.02
C ALA A 106 -5.73 2.86 8.33
N GLU A 107 -5.08 3.00 9.48
CA GLU A 107 -5.72 3.12 10.78
C GLU A 107 -6.24 4.55 11.05
N LEU A 108 -5.61 5.56 10.45
CA LEU A 108 -5.96 6.97 10.66
C LEU A 108 -7.04 7.48 9.70
N ILE A 109 -7.09 6.93 8.48
CA ILE A 109 -7.98 7.41 7.42
C ILE A 109 -9.47 7.29 7.79
N PRO A 110 -9.99 6.14 8.29
CA PRO A 110 -11.40 6.01 8.65
C PRO A 110 -11.85 7.00 9.73
N ASP A 111 -10.95 7.36 10.66
CA ASP A 111 -11.19 8.33 11.72
C ASP A 111 -10.86 9.77 11.28
N GLN A 112 -10.60 9.97 9.98
CA GLN A 112 -10.35 11.29 9.35
C GLN A 112 -9.25 12.07 10.06
N PHE A 113 -8.22 11.37 10.56
CA PHE A 113 -7.06 11.93 11.27
C PHE A 113 -7.42 12.64 12.60
N SER A 114 -8.60 12.38 13.16
CA SER A 114 -9.00 12.87 14.49
C SER A 114 -8.10 12.26 15.58
N PRO A 115 -7.74 12.99 16.66
CA PRO A 115 -8.15 14.35 17.01
C PRO A 115 -7.19 15.45 16.48
N TRP A 116 -6.21 15.12 15.66
CA TRP A 116 -5.14 16.06 15.27
C TRP A 116 -5.58 17.05 14.20
N LEU A 117 -6.55 16.67 13.36
CA LEU A 117 -7.02 17.47 12.26
C LEU A 117 -8.54 17.38 12.13
N ASP A 118 -9.18 18.48 11.71
CA ASP A 118 -10.57 18.57 11.31
C ASP A 118 -10.62 19.09 9.88
N ILE A 119 -10.71 18.15 8.92
CA ILE A 119 -10.76 18.49 7.50
C ILE A 119 -12.17 18.97 7.16
N GLN A 120 -12.29 20.25 6.83
CA GLN A 120 -13.56 20.83 6.44
C GLN A 120 -14.00 20.39 5.03
N ALA A 121 -15.26 20.57 4.69
CA ALA A 121 -15.75 20.38 3.33
C ALA A 121 -14.88 21.20 2.35
N ASP A 122 -14.59 20.64 1.18
CA ASP A 122 -13.63 21.17 0.19
C ASP A 122 -12.17 21.24 0.69
N GLY A 123 -11.84 20.48 1.74
CA GLY A 123 -10.46 20.33 2.24
C GLY A 123 -9.53 19.78 1.15
N ARG A 124 -8.30 20.28 1.15
CA ARG A 124 -7.29 19.84 0.18
C ARG A 124 -6.23 19.00 0.86
N VAL A 125 -5.98 17.83 0.29
CA VAL A 125 -4.99 16.88 0.78
C VAL A 125 -3.98 16.57 -0.31
N LEU A 126 -2.72 16.37 0.10
CA LEU A 126 -1.65 15.90 -0.77
C LEU A 126 -1.22 14.51 -0.33
N ASP A 127 -1.30 13.54 -1.22
CA ASP A 127 -0.70 12.21 -1.07
C ASP A 127 0.61 12.16 -1.88
N MET A 128 1.73 12.27 -1.17
CA MET A 128 3.06 12.33 -1.76
C MET A 128 3.67 10.93 -1.83
N CYS A 129 4.24 10.55 -2.97
CA CYS A 129 4.71 9.20 -3.29
C CYS A 129 3.54 8.20 -3.30
N THR A 130 2.48 8.55 -4.02
CA THR A 130 1.17 7.88 -3.97
C THR A 130 1.17 6.45 -4.48
N GLY A 131 2.15 6.05 -5.31
CA GLY A 131 2.21 4.71 -5.92
C GLY A 131 0.93 4.37 -6.67
N GLY A 132 0.22 3.32 -6.25
CA GLY A 132 -1.08 2.91 -6.80
C GLY A 132 -2.27 3.73 -6.33
N ALA A 133 -2.06 4.85 -5.65
CA ALA A 133 -3.04 5.79 -5.08
C ALA A 133 -3.95 5.18 -4.00
N CYS A 134 -3.50 4.16 -3.27
CA CYS A 134 -4.35 3.52 -2.26
C CYS A 134 -4.71 4.46 -1.10
N ILE A 135 -3.76 5.29 -0.65
CA ILE A 135 -3.98 6.30 0.42
C ILE A 135 -4.91 7.40 -0.10
N ALA A 136 -4.61 7.99 -1.27
CA ALA A 136 -5.42 9.04 -1.87
C ALA A 136 -6.88 8.62 -2.09
N ILE A 137 -7.09 7.41 -2.63
CA ILE A 137 -8.42 6.87 -2.88
C ILE A 137 -9.15 6.57 -1.57
N ALA A 138 -8.48 5.98 -0.59
CA ALA A 138 -9.08 5.74 0.71
C ALA A 138 -9.52 7.08 1.36
N MET A 139 -8.69 8.12 1.32
CA MET A 139 -9.08 9.44 1.81
C MET A 139 -10.30 9.99 1.08
N ALA A 140 -10.36 9.88 -0.26
CA ALA A 140 -11.51 10.34 -1.04
C ALA A 140 -12.80 9.56 -0.73
N VAL A 141 -12.69 8.30 -0.31
CA VAL A 141 -13.85 7.46 0.08
C VAL A 141 -14.33 7.75 1.50
N PHE A 142 -13.40 7.95 2.45
CA PHE A 142 -13.74 8.09 3.87
C PHE A 142 -13.93 9.53 4.33
N ILE A 143 -13.41 10.51 3.60
CA ILE A 143 -13.53 11.93 3.93
C ILE A 143 -14.43 12.61 2.89
N PRO A 144 -15.64 13.03 3.26
CA PRO A 144 -16.59 13.64 2.32
C PRO A 144 -16.02 14.91 1.68
N ASP A 145 -16.25 15.07 0.38
CA ASP A 145 -15.94 16.26 -0.40
C ASP A 145 -14.46 16.71 -0.41
N VAL A 146 -13.53 15.85 0.09
CA VAL A 146 -12.10 16.15 0.04
C VAL A 146 -11.58 16.11 -1.40
N ILE A 147 -10.65 17.00 -1.71
CA ILE A 147 -9.90 16.97 -2.97
C ILE A 147 -8.47 16.52 -2.67
N VAL A 148 -8.03 15.46 -3.32
CA VAL A 148 -6.70 14.85 -3.09
C VAL A 148 -5.86 15.01 -4.35
N ASP A 149 -4.72 15.67 -4.23
CA ASP A 149 -3.67 15.65 -5.24
C ASP A 149 -2.73 14.49 -4.90
N ALA A 150 -2.68 13.48 -5.77
CA ALA A 150 -1.91 12.26 -5.61
C ALA A 150 -0.69 12.30 -6.52
N VAL A 151 0.48 12.39 -5.92
CA VAL A 151 1.75 12.71 -6.61
C VAL A 151 2.68 11.52 -6.63
N ASP A 152 3.21 11.21 -7.80
CA ASP A 152 4.30 10.26 -7.95
C ASP A 152 5.26 10.67 -9.08
N ILE A 153 6.52 10.25 -8.96
CA ILE A 153 7.52 10.45 -10.00
C ILE A 153 7.40 9.40 -11.11
N SER A 154 6.87 8.22 -10.79
CA SER A 154 6.74 7.08 -11.69
C SER A 154 5.48 7.17 -12.56
N SER A 155 5.66 7.29 -13.88
CA SER A 155 4.52 7.22 -14.81
C SER A 155 3.83 5.86 -14.78
N ALA A 156 4.58 4.76 -14.59
CA ALA A 156 4.01 3.42 -14.50
C ALA A 156 3.13 3.26 -13.25
N ALA A 157 3.56 3.81 -12.12
CA ALA A 157 2.75 3.83 -10.90
C ALA A 157 1.45 4.64 -11.12
N LEU A 158 1.54 5.81 -11.74
CA LEU A 158 0.36 6.64 -12.05
C LEU A 158 -0.61 5.98 -13.04
N GLU A 159 -0.14 5.13 -13.94
CA GLU A 159 -1.03 4.31 -14.79
C GLU A 159 -1.85 3.30 -13.97
N VAL A 160 -1.23 2.66 -12.97
CA VAL A 160 -1.95 1.79 -12.02
C VAL A 160 -2.90 2.62 -11.15
N ALA A 161 -2.45 3.76 -10.65
CA ALA A 161 -3.27 4.70 -9.89
C ALA A 161 -4.52 5.13 -10.66
N ALA A 162 -4.39 5.46 -11.95
CA ALA A 162 -5.52 5.85 -12.80
C ALA A 162 -6.58 4.74 -12.90
N ARG A 163 -6.15 3.48 -13.04
CA ARG A 163 -7.06 2.33 -13.04
C ARG A 163 -7.78 2.16 -11.69
N ASN A 164 -7.09 2.43 -10.59
CA ASN A 164 -7.68 2.38 -9.26
C ASN A 164 -8.67 3.54 -9.03
N VAL A 165 -8.35 4.75 -9.45
CA VAL A 165 -9.26 5.92 -9.40
C VAL A 165 -10.53 5.65 -10.20
N GLU A 166 -10.43 5.07 -11.40
CA GLU A 166 -11.57 4.66 -12.21
C GLU A 166 -12.39 3.56 -11.52
N LYS A 167 -11.72 2.52 -11.00
CA LYS A 167 -12.35 1.39 -10.29
C LYS A 167 -13.20 1.85 -9.12
N HIS A 168 -12.74 2.84 -8.36
CA HIS A 168 -13.44 3.37 -7.18
C HIS A 168 -14.37 4.55 -7.48
N GLY A 169 -14.41 5.04 -8.73
CA GLY A 169 -15.29 6.12 -9.15
C GLY A 169 -14.99 7.49 -8.50
N VAL A 170 -13.75 7.71 -8.04
CA VAL A 170 -13.34 8.93 -7.32
C VAL A 170 -12.60 9.95 -8.19
N GLY A 171 -12.72 9.86 -9.52
CA GLY A 171 -12.03 10.75 -10.47
C GLY A 171 -12.43 12.23 -10.37
N GLY A 172 -13.52 12.55 -9.67
CA GLY A 172 -13.86 13.94 -9.35
C GLY A 172 -13.17 14.53 -8.11
N GLN A 173 -12.49 13.67 -7.33
CA GLN A 173 -11.87 14.04 -6.05
C GLN A 173 -10.35 13.79 -6.06
N VAL A 174 -9.85 12.81 -6.82
CA VAL A 174 -8.43 12.44 -6.87
C VAL A 174 -7.81 12.93 -8.18
N ASN A 175 -6.84 13.83 -8.08
CA ASN A 175 -6.05 14.34 -9.19
C ASN A 175 -4.68 13.65 -9.20
N LEU A 176 -4.35 12.94 -10.27
CA LEU A 176 -3.04 12.31 -10.41
C LEU A 176 -2.04 13.30 -11.02
N VAL A 177 -0.92 13.51 -10.35
CA VAL A 177 0.09 14.49 -10.76
C VAL A 177 1.46 13.80 -10.86
N LYS A 178 2.08 13.87 -12.03
CA LYS A 178 3.46 13.42 -12.20
C LYS A 178 4.42 14.51 -11.74
N SER A 179 5.15 14.27 -10.65
CA SER A 179 6.11 15.23 -10.10
C SER A 179 7.22 14.52 -9.32
N ASP A 180 8.40 15.11 -9.31
CA ASP A 180 9.44 14.82 -8.33
C ASP A 180 9.15 15.67 -7.08
N LEU A 181 8.51 15.03 -6.10
CA LEU A 181 7.99 15.68 -4.90
C LEU A 181 7.15 16.92 -5.26
N PHE A 182 7.48 18.08 -4.71
CA PHE A 182 6.73 19.33 -4.88
C PHE A 182 7.00 20.07 -6.19
N THR A 183 8.01 19.65 -6.98
CA THR A 183 8.51 20.45 -8.13
C THR A 183 7.49 20.71 -9.24
N GLY A 184 6.53 19.82 -9.41
CA GLY A 184 5.46 19.92 -10.42
C GLY A 184 4.13 20.47 -9.88
N LEU A 185 4.10 20.83 -8.59
CA LEU A 185 2.91 21.39 -7.96
C LEU A 185 2.86 22.91 -8.14
N ASP A 186 1.65 23.44 -8.19
CA ASP A 186 1.41 24.87 -8.07
C ASP A 186 1.52 25.33 -6.60
N ASN A 187 1.15 26.59 -6.33
CA ASN A 187 1.17 27.16 -4.98
C ASN A 187 -0.06 26.77 -4.13
N THR A 188 -0.71 25.65 -4.41
CA THR A 188 -1.84 25.15 -3.62
C THR A 188 -1.41 24.87 -2.19
N LYS A 189 -2.27 25.25 -1.24
CA LYS A 189 -2.07 24.98 0.18
C LYS A 189 -2.97 23.84 0.64
N TYR A 190 -2.41 22.92 1.42
CA TYR A 190 -3.08 21.70 1.88
C TYR A 190 -3.41 21.76 3.37
N ASP A 191 -4.54 21.19 3.74
CA ASP A 191 -4.92 20.94 5.13
C ASP A 191 -4.12 19.78 5.69
N LEU A 192 -3.80 18.80 4.84
CA LEU A 192 -3.06 17.61 5.17
C LEU A 192 -2.09 17.27 4.05
N ILE A 193 -0.88 16.95 4.41
CA ILE A 193 0.09 16.28 3.54
C ILE A 193 0.37 14.92 4.16
N VAL A 194 0.14 13.83 3.42
CA VAL A 194 0.51 12.48 3.82
C VAL A 194 1.56 11.94 2.86
N SER A 195 2.44 11.09 3.36
CA SER A 195 3.39 10.37 2.52
C SER A 195 3.77 9.03 3.12
N ASN A 196 3.81 8.01 2.28
CA ASN A 196 4.56 6.79 2.53
C ASN A 196 5.71 6.74 1.51
N PRO A 197 6.79 7.48 1.73
CA PRO A 197 7.90 7.56 0.79
C PRO A 197 8.79 6.33 0.88
N PRO A 198 9.69 6.09 -0.08
CA PRO A 198 10.79 5.15 0.12
C PRO A 198 11.60 5.56 1.35
N TYR A 199 11.77 4.63 2.30
CA TYR A 199 12.53 4.87 3.55
C TYR A 199 13.46 3.72 3.92
N VAL A 200 13.61 2.70 3.07
CA VAL A 200 14.51 1.58 3.31
C VAL A 200 15.93 1.95 2.91
N SER A 201 16.89 1.85 3.84
CA SER A 201 18.30 2.07 3.52
C SER A 201 18.83 0.96 2.59
N GLY A 202 19.84 1.29 1.76
CA GLY A 202 20.45 0.31 0.86
C GLY A 202 21.04 -0.90 1.59
N GLY A 203 21.56 -0.71 2.80
CA GLY A 203 22.09 -1.79 3.64
C GLY A 203 21.01 -2.73 4.17
N VAL A 204 19.86 -2.20 4.56
CA VAL A 204 18.70 -2.99 4.99
C VAL A 204 18.10 -3.74 3.81
N PHE A 205 17.91 -3.06 2.67
CA PHE A 205 17.33 -3.66 1.47
C PHE A 205 18.07 -4.91 1.01
N ALA A 206 19.39 -4.91 1.07
CA ALA A 206 20.22 -6.07 0.67
C ALA A 206 19.99 -7.33 1.53
N ASN A 207 19.35 -7.17 2.70
CA ASN A 207 19.08 -8.26 3.65
C ASN A 207 17.58 -8.58 3.79
N LEU A 208 16.72 -7.90 3.02
CA LEU A 208 15.28 -8.19 3.04
C LEU A 208 14.99 -9.59 2.45
N PRO A 209 13.88 -10.22 2.88
CA PRO A 209 13.41 -11.46 2.28
C PRO A 209 13.27 -11.35 0.75
N PRO A 210 13.46 -12.47 0.02
CA PRO A 210 13.42 -12.48 -1.44
C PRO A 210 12.13 -11.90 -2.05
N GLU A 211 11.02 -11.99 -1.34
CA GLU A 211 9.72 -11.47 -1.75
C GLU A 211 9.73 -9.96 -2.02
N TYR A 212 10.54 -9.20 -1.30
CA TYR A 212 10.71 -7.75 -1.52
C TYR A 212 11.39 -7.41 -2.84
N MET A 213 12.13 -8.38 -3.43
CA MET A 213 12.79 -8.16 -4.73
C MET A 213 11.79 -8.12 -5.90
N ALA A 214 10.56 -8.57 -5.69
CA ALA A 214 9.48 -8.45 -6.68
C ALA A 214 8.83 -7.05 -6.69
N GLU A 215 9.04 -6.26 -5.64
CA GLU A 215 8.51 -4.90 -5.55
C GLU A 215 9.45 -3.88 -6.25
N PRO A 216 8.91 -2.75 -6.73
CA PRO A 216 9.74 -1.73 -7.39
C PRO A 216 10.72 -1.12 -6.38
N SER A 217 12.01 -1.30 -6.61
CA SER A 217 13.06 -0.80 -5.71
C SER A 217 12.98 0.72 -5.47
N ALA A 218 12.52 1.48 -6.46
CA ALA A 218 12.29 2.93 -6.32
C ALA A 218 11.19 3.29 -5.31
N GLY A 219 10.29 2.35 -5.00
CA GLY A 219 9.26 2.51 -3.97
C GLY A 219 9.72 2.11 -2.56
N LEU A 220 10.91 1.51 -2.44
CA LEU A 220 11.45 0.99 -1.17
C LEU A 220 12.72 1.72 -0.75
N VAL A 221 13.71 1.83 -1.66
CA VAL A 221 15.08 2.20 -1.31
C VAL A 221 15.29 3.71 -1.36
N CYS A 222 15.88 4.26 -0.30
CA CYS A 222 16.22 5.67 -0.22
C CYS A 222 17.55 5.86 0.51
N GLY A 223 18.59 6.24 -0.23
CA GLY A 223 19.88 6.63 0.33
C GLY A 223 20.59 5.57 1.18
N GLU A 224 21.51 6.02 2.01
CA GLU A 224 22.27 5.17 2.93
C GLU A 224 21.53 4.93 4.25
N ASP A 225 20.75 5.90 4.71
CA ASP A 225 20.03 5.89 6.00
C ASP A 225 18.49 5.84 5.87
N GLY A 226 17.96 5.92 4.64
CA GLY A 226 16.52 5.91 4.39
C GLY A 226 15.82 7.26 4.55
N LEU A 227 16.55 8.34 4.85
CA LEU A 227 15.97 9.64 5.20
C LEU A 227 15.99 10.68 4.07
N ASP A 228 16.68 10.46 2.96
CA ASP A 228 16.88 11.47 1.90
C ASP A 228 15.57 12.09 1.39
N ILE A 229 14.54 11.28 1.16
CA ILE A 229 13.24 11.76 0.67
C ILE A 229 12.42 12.35 1.81
N VAL A 230 12.43 11.73 2.97
CA VAL A 230 11.75 12.23 4.18
C VAL A 230 12.22 13.66 4.52
N LEU A 231 13.53 13.90 4.52
CA LEU A 231 14.09 15.23 4.82
C LEU A 231 13.69 16.28 3.78
N LYS A 232 13.62 15.93 2.49
CA LYS A 232 13.12 16.84 1.45
C LYS A 232 11.64 17.17 1.63
N ILE A 233 10.84 16.18 2.04
CA ILE A 233 9.41 16.41 2.32
C ILE A 233 9.26 17.34 3.53
N LEU A 234 10.00 17.09 4.61
CA LEU A 234 9.97 17.92 5.82
C LEU A 234 10.40 19.37 5.54
N ASP A 235 11.45 19.57 4.75
CA ASP A 235 11.99 20.89 4.42
C ASP A 235 11.00 21.72 3.58
N ALA A 236 10.37 21.09 2.58
CA ALA A 236 9.50 21.80 1.65
C ALA A 236 8.05 21.93 2.13
N SER A 237 7.54 20.98 2.92
CA SER A 237 6.13 20.92 3.30
C SER A 237 5.56 22.20 3.97
N PRO A 238 6.32 22.99 4.78
CA PRO A 238 5.78 24.23 5.35
C PRO A 238 5.34 25.26 4.30
N GLU A 239 5.95 25.22 3.10
CA GLU A 239 5.54 26.08 1.99
C GLU A 239 4.23 25.67 1.32
N TYR A 240 3.76 24.44 1.59
CA TYR A 240 2.56 23.85 1.00
C TYR A 240 1.44 23.59 2.02
N LEU A 241 1.73 23.67 3.31
CA LEU A 241 0.70 23.55 4.35
C LEU A 241 -0.06 24.86 4.55
N LYS A 242 -1.34 24.75 4.86
CA LYS A 242 -2.15 25.85 5.42
C LYS A 242 -1.68 26.14 6.86
N GLU A 243 -2.11 27.31 7.40
CA GLU A 243 -2.02 27.57 8.83
C GLU A 243 -2.81 26.47 9.59
N ASN A 244 -2.18 25.78 10.53
CA ASN A 244 -2.70 24.59 11.22
C ASN A 244 -2.84 23.32 10.35
N GLY A 245 -2.24 23.29 9.16
CA GLY A 245 -2.15 22.07 8.37
C GLY A 245 -1.23 21.04 9.01
N LEU A 246 -1.47 19.76 8.73
CA LEU A 246 -0.76 18.63 9.30
C LEU A 246 0.10 17.94 8.24
N LEU A 247 1.31 17.52 8.63
CA LEU A 247 2.16 16.62 7.84
C LEU A 247 2.25 15.27 8.56
N ILE A 248 1.98 14.19 7.85
CA ILE A 248 2.16 12.82 8.33
C ILE A 248 3.05 12.07 7.34
N VAL A 249 4.18 11.56 7.82
CA VAL A 249 5.14 10.82 7.00
C VAL A 249 5.46 9.49 7.66
N GLU A 250 5.30 8.41 6.92
CA GLU A 250 5.78 7.10 7.33
C GLU A 250 7.30 7.02 7.16
N VAL A 251 8.00 6.57 8.19
CA VAL A 251 9.47 6.52 8.20
C VAL A 251 10.04 5.16 8.62
N GLY A 252 9.19 4.20 8.91
CA GLY A 252 9.57 2.83 9.29
C GLY A 252 10.63 2.79 10.40
N GLU A 253 11.67 2.00 10.19
CA GLU A 253 12.77 1.82 11.15
C GLU A 253 13.69 3.06 11.29
N SER A 254 13.56 4.05 10.39
CA SER A 254 14.39 5.27 10.42
C SER A 254 13.88 6.33 11.41
N ALA A 255 12.81 6.05 12.17
CA ALA A 255 12.18 7.01 13.10
C ALA A 255 13.15 7.51 14.18
N GLU A 256 13.92 6.62 14.80
CA GLU A 256 14.89 6.99 15.83
C GLU A 256 15.98 7.91 15.25
N ALA A 257 16.53 7.56 14.10
CA ALA A 257 17.54 8.35 13.41
C ALA A 257 17.01 9.75 13.01
N LEU A 258 15.74 9.84 12.59
CA LEU A 258 15.09 11.11 12.27
C LEU A 258 14.97 12.01 13.50
N VAL A 259 14.55 11.46 14.64
CA VAL A 259 14.43 12.21 15.90
C VAL A 259 15.80 12.71 16.39
N GLU A 260 16.84 11.87 16.28
CA GLU A 260 18.22 12.27 16.63
C GLU A 260 18.76 13.39 15.72
N LEU A 261 18.41 13.35 14.44
CA LEU A 261 18.84 14.35 13.46
C LEU A 261 18.12 15.69 13.66
N LEU A 262 16.85 15.66 14.07
CA LEU A 262 15.98 16.84 14.21
C LEU A 262 15.44 17.00 15.65
N PRO A 263 16.30 17.14 16.67
CA PRO A 263 15.91 17.10 18.09
C PRO A 263 15.04 18.29 18.53
N GLN A 264 14.90 19.32 17.71
CA GLN A 264 14.06 20.49 17.99
C GLN A 264 12.69 20.42 17.30
N THR A 265 12.46 19.42 16.44
CA THR A 265 11.18 19.24 15.76
C THR A 265 10.20 18.51 16.70
N PRO A 266 9.03 19.09 16.98
CA PRO A 266 8.04 18.45 17.85
C PRO A 266 7.28 17.37 17.07
N PHE A 267 7.87 16.18 16.91
CA PHE A 267 7.16 15.02 16.39
C PHE A 267 6.09 14.55 17.38
N LEU A 268 4.94 14.08 16.85
CA LEU A 268 3.81 13.54 17.62
C LEU A 268 3.87 12.03 17.68
#